data_b9afeb1af3e84e8d518b3c77e711ac88
#
_entry.id   b9afeb1af3e84e8d518b3c77e711ac88
#
_cell.length_a   1.000
_cell.length_b   1.000
_cell.length_c   1.000
_cell.angle_alpha   90.00
_cell.angle_beta   90.00
_cell.angle_gamma   90.00
#
_symmetry.space_group_name_H-M   'P 1'
#
loop_
_entity.id
_entity.type
_entity.pdbx_description
1 polymer ?
#
loop_
_entity_poly.entity_id
_entity_poly.type
_entity_poly.pdbx_seq_one_letter_code
_entity_poly.pdbx_strand_id
1 'polypeptide(L)'
;MKKICLLVLLTVSALTICAQKKFVLTSPDGVLKAYISIGKEITYSVTHGTDTVLFQSAIAMQLDKGRTFGIASRLSGHNEKAVRQYLKSPFYKKKEIEDHYNLIHLKFKNGFNLEFRAYNEGIAYRFISTLGEAFTVENEIATFNLGKDRKAFIPYVRKNVKTIEEQFYNTFENVYTYQAISEWKHGQLSLMPLAIELDHGKKVCITEADLENYPGMYLFCSNPGIKAELKGVYAPYPKVEKQGGHINSQMVVLEREPYIAKCEGKKDFPWRVLVVSSEDRQLANN
;
A
#
# COMPACT_ATOMS: atom_id res chain seq x y z
N MET A 1 26.98 28.09 62.23
CA MET A 1 27.39 27.55 60.94
C MET A 1 26.37 26.50 60.49
N LYS A 2 25.42 26.87 59.64
CA LYS A 2 24.36 25.97 59.15
C LYS A 2 24.86 25.31 57.88
N LYS A 3 24.98 23.98 57.86
CA LYS A 3 25.27 23.19 56.64
C LYS A 3 24.00 23.00 55.85
N ILE A 4 23.92 23.57 54.68
CA ILE A 4 22.86 23.36 53.71
C ILE A 4 23.25 22.12 52.90
N CYS A 5 22.51 21.01 53.05
CA CYS A 5 22.58 19.84 52.21
C CYS A 5 21.76 20.10 50.93
N LEU A 6 22.41 20.27 49.78
CA LEU A 6 21.79 20.42 48.46
C LEU A 6 21.48 19.00 47.96
N LEU A 7 20.20 18.63 47.99
CA LEU A 7 19.71 17.36 47.43
C LEU A 7 19.49 17.57 45.95
N VAL A 8 20.40 17.08 45.12
CA VAL A 8 20.25 17.07 43.66
C VAL A 8 19.35 15.88 43.29
N LEU A 9 18.08 16.16 42.96
CA LEU A 9 17.14 15.19 42.42
C LEU A 9 17.48 14.96 40.96
N LEU A 10 18.18 13.87 40.62
CA LEU A 10 18.35 13.40 39.25
C LEU A 10 17.03 12.76 38.78
N THR A 11 16.21 13.51 38.07
CA THR A 11 15.08 12.96 37.32
C THR A 11 15.63 12.23 36.10
N VAL A 12 15.81 10.93 36.22
CA VAL A 12 16.07 10.05 35.05
C VAL A 12 14.77 9.97 34.27
N SER A 13 14.66 10.79 33.20
CA SER A 13 13.63 10.65 32.19
C SER A 13 13.88 9.32 31.47
N ALA A 14 13.16 8.28 31.84
CA ALA A 14 13.13 7.03 31.11
C ALA A 14 12.53 7.28 29.72
N LEU A 15 13.37 7.62 28.76
CA LEU A 15 13.03 7.55 27.34
C LEU A 15 12.72 6.09 27.05
N THR A 16 11.45 5.73 27.01
CA THR A 16 11.00 4.44 26.50
C THR A 16 11.36 4.39 25.01
N ILE A 17 12.58 3.94 24.73
CA ILE A 17 12.98 3.57 23.37
C ILE A 17 12.09 2.39 23.00
N CYS A 18 11.05 2.66 22.21
CA CYS A 18 10.23 1.61 21.63
C CYS A 18 11.14 0.82 20.68
N ALA A 19 11.64 -0.33 21.15
CA ALA A 19 12.54 -1.16 20.36
C ALA A 19 11.85 -1.56 19.06
N GLN A 20 12.43 -1.16 17.94
CA GLN A 20 11.95 -1.49 16.61
C GLN A 20 12.06 -3.01 16.38
N LYS A 21 10.93 -3.67 16.12
CA LYS A 21 10.90 -5.08 15.73
C LYS A 21 11.05 -5.19 14.21
N LYS A 22 11.88 -6.11 13.77
CA LYS A 22 12.16 -6.35 12.34
C LYS A 22 11.85 -7.79 11.98
N PHE A 23 11.26 -7.99 10.80
CA PHE A 23 10.96 -9.29 10.21
C PHE A 23 11.47 -9.32 8.78
N VAL A 24 11.83 -10.50 8.31
CA VAL A 24 12.23 -10.73 6.91
C VAL A 24 11.37 -11.86 6.36
N LEU A 25 10.58 -11.56 5.35
CA LEU A 25 9.82 -12.56 4.61
C LEU A 25 10.50 -12.79 3.27
N THR A 26 10.81 -14.03 2.95
CA THR A 26 11.54 -14.42 1.73
C THR A 26 10.60 -15.22 0.82
N SER A 27 10.68 -15.01 -0.50
CA SER A 27 9.97 -15.83 -1.50
C SER A 27 10.42 -17.29 -1.45
N PRO A 28 9.63 -18.25 -1.98
CA PRO A 28 9.99 -19.67 -1.99
C PRO A 28 11.34 -19.97 -2.68
N ASP A 29 11.70 -19.23 -3.72
CA ASP A 29 12.99 -19.33 -4.44
C ASP A 29 14.14 -18.58 -3.76
N GLY A 30 13.87 -17.82 -2.69
CA GLY A 30 14.86 -17.07 -1.92
C GLY A 30 15.29 -15.73 -2.53
N VAL A 31 14.79 -15.34 -3.69
CA VAL A 31 15.24 -14.18 -4.46
C VAL A 31 14.59 -12.87 -3.98
N LEU A 32 13.26 -12.85 -3.81
CA LEU A 32 12.55 -11.70 -3.28
C LEU A 32 12.54 -11.72 -1.75
N LYS A 33 12.80 -10.55 -1.13
CA LYS A 33 12.72 -10.38 0.33
C LYS A 33 11.98 -9.10 0.67
N ALA A 34 11.01 -9.21 1.57
CA ALA A 34 10.37 -8.07 2.21
C ALA A 34 10.93 -7.91 3.64
N TYR A 35 11.44 -6.72 3.94
CA TYR A 35 11.93 -6.34 5.27
C TYR A 35 10.87 -5.47 5.93
N ILE A 36 10.24 -5.97 6.98
CA ILE A 36 9.13 -5.32 7.68
C ILE A 36 9.63 -4.79 9.00
N SER A 37 9.43 -3.52 9.27
CA SER A 37 9.86 -2.84 10.49
C SER A 37 8.66 -2.29 11.24
N ILE A 38 8.55 -2.64 12.53
CA ILE A 38 7.47 -2.19 13.42
C ILE A 38 8.09 -1.31 14.51
N GLY A 39 7.76 -0.04 14.46
CA GLY A 39 8.23 0.98 15.40
C GLY A 39 7.12 2.00 15.67
N LYS A 40 7.46 3.29 15.61
CA LYS A 40 6.47 4.38 15.66
C LYS A 40 5.47 4.27 14.51
N GLU A 41 5.98 3.83 13.35
CA GLU A 41 5.21 3.52 12.15
C GLU A 41 5.58 2.11 11.69
N ILE A 42 4.68 1.48 10.93
CA ILE A 42 5.01 0.26 10.20
C ILE A 42 5.56 0.68 8.84
N THR A 43 6.74 0.16 8.52
CA THR A 43 7.37 0.38 7.21
C THR A 43 7.84 -0.94 6.64
N TYR A 44 7.97 -0.99 5.32
CA TYR A 44 8.56 -2.13 4.63
C TYR A 44 9.48 -1.68 3.51
N SER A 45 10.40 -2.56 3.13
CA SER A 45 11.24 -2.42 1.93
C SER A 45 11.35 -3.76 1.24
N VAL A 46 11.69 -3.76 -0.05
CA VAL A 46 11.75 -4.97 -0.87
C VAL A 46 13.06 -5.01 -1.63
N THR A 47 13.70 -6.19 -1.66
CA THR A 47 14.86 -6.48 -2.51
C THR A 47 14.58 -7.65 -3.44
N HIS A 48 15.20 -7.65 -4.61
CA HIS A 48 15.25 -8.77 -5.55
C HIS A 48 16.71 -9.14 -5.82
N GLY A 49 17.18 -10.22 -5.21
CA GLY A 49 18.61 -10.52 -5.14
C GLY A 49 19.35 -9.43 -4.36
N THR A 50 20.32 -8.79 -4.99
CA THR A 50 21.11 -7.68 -4.42
C THR A 50 20.50 -6.31 -4.65
N ASP A 51 19.49 -6.19 -5.53
CA ASP A 51 18.91 -4.91 -5.92
C ASP A 51 17.76 -4.51 -5.02
N THR A 52 17.73 -3.24 -4.63
CA THR A 52 16.58 -2.68 -3.91
C THR A 52 15.49 -2.30 -4.91
N VAL A 53 14.33 -2.96 -4.78
CA VAL A 53 13.11 -2.71 -5.56
C VAL A 53 12.32 -1.55 -4.96
N LEU A 54 12.15 -1.60 -3.63
CA LEU A 54 11.43 -0.59 -2.88
C LEU A 54 12.21 -0.25 -1.60
N PHE A 55 12.48 1.03 -1.40
CA PHE A 55 13.09 1.54 -0.19
C PHE A 55 12.04 1.64 0.93
N GLN A 56 12.46 1.99 2.14
CA GLN A 56 11.58 2.08 3.29
C GLN A 56 10.34 2.92 2.99
N SER A 57 9.18 2.28 3.04
CA SER A 57 7.86 2.79 2.66
C SER A 57 6.88 2.59 3.81
N ALA A 58 6.19 3.65 4.20
CA ALA A 58 5.24 3.62 5.32
C ALA A 58 3.87 3.09 4.88
N ILE A 59 3.23 2.34 5.78
CA ILE A 59 1.86 1.83 5.60
C ILE A 59 1.05 2.03 6.87
N ALA A 60 -0.16 2.57 6.74
CA ALA A 60 -1.08 2.77 7.86
C ALA A 60 -2.52 2.97 7.37
N MET A 61 -3.47 2.90 8.29
CA MET A 61 -4.85 3.35 8.09
C MET A 61 -5.23 4.32 9.20
N GLN A 62 -5.92 5.38 8.84
CA GLN A 62 -6.54 6.34 9.72
C GLN A 62 -8.04 6.01 9.80
N LEU A 63 -8.53 5.82 11.01
CA LEU A 63 -9.92 5.44 11.26
C LEU A 63 -10.61 6.54 12.04
N ASP A 64 -11.93 6.45 12.11
CA ASP A 64 -12.72 7.33 12.97
C ASP A 64 -12.25 7.33 14.44
N LYS A 65 -12.65 8.33 15.20
CA LYS A 65 -12.31 8.49 16.62
C LYS A 65 -10.80 8.53 16.91
N GLY A 66 -10.00 8.92 15.90
CA GLY A 66 -8.55 9.00 16.01
C GLY A 66 -7.82 7.64 16.12
N ARG A 67 -8.51 6.55 15.82
CA ARG A 67 -7.90 5.21 15.78
C ARG A 67 -7.00 5.06 14.56
N THR A 68 -5.97 4.24 14.67
CA THR A 68 -5.06 3.96 13.57
C THR A 68 -4.65 2.49 13.53
N PHE A 69 -4.46 1.97 12.33
CA PHE A 69 -3.68 0.75 12.10
C PHE A 69 -2.31 1.16 11.55
N GLY A 70 -1.24 0.59 12.08
CA GLY A 70 0.12 0.84 11.58
C GLY A 70 0.87 2.00 12.24
N ILE A 71 0.21 2.86 13.03
CA ILE A 71 0.85 3.95 13.80
C ILE A 71 0.79 3.61 15.30
N ALA A 72 1.91 3.77 16.00
CA ALA A 72 2.07 3.48 17.43
C ALA A 72 1.51 2.09 17.84
N SER A 73 1.63 1.11 16.94
CA SER A 73 0.99 -0.18 17.05
C SER A 73 1.82 -1.14 17.90
N ARG A 74 1.15 -1.92 18.77
CA ARG A 74 1.78 -2.91 19.65
C ARG A 74 1.58 -4.31 19.11
N LEU A 75 2.67 -4.91 18.61
CA LEU A 75 2.67 -6.30 18.16
C LEU A 75 2.36 -7.22 19.34
N SER A 76 1.39 -8.11 19.19
CA SER A 76 1.01 -9.15 20.17
C SER A 76 1.55 -10.53 19.83
N GLY A 77 1.83 -10.80 18.57
CA GLY A 77 2.37 -12.07 18.09
C GLY A 77 2.54 -12.09 16.58
N HIS A 78 3.14 -13.15 16.09
CA HIS A 78 3.24 -13.43 14.65
C HIS A 78 3.24 -14.93 14.41
N ASN A 79 2.92 -15.31 13.20
CA ASN A 79 3.15 -16.66 12.68
C ASN A 79 3.57 -16.59 11.21
N GLU A 80 4.36 -17.57 10.80
CA GLU A 80 4.81 -17.74 9.42
C GLU A 80 4.30 -19.06 8.86
N LYS A 81 4.04 -19.09 7.55
CA LYS A 81 3.55 -20.28 6.85
C LYS A 81 4.07 -20.30 5.42
N ALA A 82 4.52 -21.47 4.96
CA ALA A 82 4.69 -21.75 3.55
C ALA A 82 3.40 -22.37 2.99
N VAL A 83 2.95 -21.88 1.84
CA VAL A 83 1.75 -22.38 1.16
C VAL A 83 2.13 -22.79 -0.25
N ARG A 84 1.69 -23.98 -0.65
CA ARG A 84 1.79 -24.45 -2.03
C ARG A 84 0.53 -25.25 -2.35
N GLN A 85 -0.28 -24.71 -3.25
CA GLN A 85 -1.55 -25.32 -3.66
C GLN A 85 -1.83 -25.00 -5.13
N TYR A 86 -2.81 -25.68 -5.71
CA TYR A 86 -3.26 -25.41 -7.07
C TYR A 86 -4.70 -24.94 -7.05
N LEU A 87 -4.94 -23.76 -7.65
CA LEU A 87 -6.26 -23.15 -7.77
C LEU A 87 -6.81 -23.42 -9.19
N LYS A 88 -8.03 -23.93 -9.26
CA LYS A 88 -8.74 -24.04 -10.54
C LYS A 88 -9.24 -22.67 -10.97
N SER A 89 -8.93 -22.28 -12.19
CA SER A 89 -9.38 -21.02 -12.75
C SER A 89 -10.17 -21.24 -14.04
N PRO A 90 -11.52 -21.16 -13.98
CA PRO A 90 -12.37 -21.45 -15.15
C PRO A 90 -12.29 -20.36 -16.25
N PHE A 91 -11.86 -19.14 -15.90
CA PHE A 91 -11.90 -17.97 -16.79
C PHE A 91 -10.54 -17.38 -17.13
N TYR A 92 -9.45 -18.01 -16.72
CA TYR A 92 -8.10 -17.55 -17.00
C TYR A 92 -7.39 -18.38 -18.08
N LYS A 93 -6.34 -17.83 -18.68
CA LYS A 93 -5.52 -18.53 -19.71
C LYS A 93 -4.92 -19.86 -19.25
N LYS A 94 -4.75 -20.07 -17.91
CA LYS A 94 -4.28 -21.30 -17.30
C LYS A 94 -5.44 -21.98 -16.59
N LYS A 95 -5.66 -23.28 -16.81
CA LYS A 95 -6.69 -24.08 -16.15
C LYS A 95 -6.45 -24.24 -14.66
N GLU A 96 -5.18 -24.33 -14.29
CA GLU A 96 -4.71 -24.40 -12.91
C GLU A 96 -3.62 -23.38 -12.68
N ILE A 97 -3.67 -22.68 -11.54
CA ILE A 97 -2.71 -21.69 -11.12
C ILE A 97 -2.02 -22.22 -9.87
N GLU A 98 -0.71 -22.31 -9.90
CA GLU A 98 0.08 -22.63 -8.72
C GLU A 98 0.09 -21.41 -7.79
N ASP A 99 -0.47 -21.58 -6.59
CA ASP A 99 -0.48 -20.59 -5.52
C ASP A 99 0.61 -20.97 -4.51
N HIS A 100 1.85 -20.46 -4.75
CA HIS A 100 3.04 -20.81 -4.01
C HIS A 100 3.70 -19.58 -3.43
N TYR A 101 3.62 -19.42 -2.11
CA TYR A 101 4.15 -18.27 -1.38
C TYR A 101 4.55 -18.61 0.04
N ASN A 102 5.40 -17.78 0.61
CA ASN A 102 5.62 -17.69 2.05
C ASN A 102 4.80 -16.51 2.61
N LEU A 103 4.28 -16.68 3.82
CA LEU A 103 3.41 -15.72 4.48
C LEU A 103 3.93 -15.42 5.87
N ILE A 104 3.87 -14.15 6.26
CA ILE A 104 3.94 -13.71 7.66
C ILE A 104 2.63 -13.01 8.04
N HIS A 105 2.06 -13.43 9.15
CA HIS A 105 0.85 -12.86 9.74
C HIS A 105 1.22 -12.21 11.07
N LEU A 106 1.14 -10.89 11.14
CA LEU A 106 1.48 -10.06 12.29
C LEU A 106 0.21 -9.66 13.02
N LYS A 107 0.12 -9.98 14.32
CA LYS A 107 -1.05 -9.69 15.16
C LYS A 107 -0.76 -8.47 16.03
N PHE A 108 -1.73 -7.54 16.12
CA PHE A 108 -1.60 -6.32 16.92
C PHE A 108 -2.70 -6.20 17.95
N LYS A 109 -2.39 -5.52 19.08
CA LYS A 109 -3.35 -5.26 20.17
C LYS A 109 -4.40 -4.19 19.79
N ASN A 110 -4.16 -3.42 18.73
CA ASN A 110 -4.98 -2.27 18.31
C ASN A 110 -6.20 -2.65 17.45
N GLY A 111 -6.60 -3.93 17.43
CA GLY A 111 -7.78 -4.38 16.68
C GLY A 111 -7.53 -4.65 15.19
N PHE A 112 -6.29 -4.93 14.81
CA PHE A 112 -5.95 -5.34 13.44
C PHE A 112 -4.84 -6.38 13.39
N ASN A 113 -4.74 -7.02 12.24
CA ASN A 113 -3.60 -7.83 11.83
C ASN A 113 -3.04 -7.27 10.52
N LEU A 114 -1.82 -7.65 10.19
CA LEU A 114 -1.17 -7.31 8.93
C LEU A 114 -0.59 -8.58 8.33
N GLU A 115 -0.91 -8.84 7.09
CA GLU A 115 -0.46 -10.00 6.35
C GLU A 115 0.45 -9.58 5.21
N PHE A 116 1.61 -10.25 5.10
CA PHE A 116 2.48 -10.14 3.93
C PHE A 116 2.62 -11.49 3.28
N ARG A 117 2.59 -11.53 1.95
CA ARG A 117 2.91 -12.70 1.13
C ARG A 117 4.09 -12.40 0.23
N ALA A 118 5.01 -13.35 0.13
CA ALA A 118 6.11 -13.32 -0.80
C ALA A 118 5.98 -14.48 -1.78
N TYR A 119 5.68 -14.15 -3.02
CA TYR A 119 5.70 -15.03 -4.19
C TYR A 119 7.06 -14.92 -4.88
N ASN A 120 7.39 -15.81 -5.79
CA ASN A 120 8.59 -15.67 -6.61
C ASN A 120 8.52 -14.45 -7.54
N GLU A 121 7.30 -14.05 -7.90
CA GLU A 121 6.99 -12.94 -8.81
C GLU A 121 6.61 -11.63 -8.12
N GLY A 122 6.48 -11.61 -6.79
CA GLY A 122 6.04 -10.38 -6.13
C GLY A 122 5.85 -10.46 -4.63
N ILE A 123 5.60 -9.29 -4.07
CA ILE A 123 5.25 -9.10 -2.65
C ILE A 123 3.87 -8.46 -2.58
N ALA A 124 3.02 -8.96 -1.69
CA ALA A 124 1.73 -8.35 -1.39
C ALA A 124 1.56 -8.16 0.11
N TYR A 125 0.83 -7.09 0.51
CA TYR A 125 0.40 -6.92 1.89
C TYR A 125 -1.06 -6.48 1.96
N ARG A 126 -1.72 -6.79 3.07
CA ARG A 126 -3.04 -6.26 3.43
C ARG A 126 -3.19 -6.07 4.93
N PHE A 127 -4.01 -5.11 5.30
CA PHE A 127 -4.55 -5.01 6.65
C PHE A 127 -5.75 -5.95 6.81
N ILE A 128 -5.99 -6.39 8.04
CA ILE A 128 -7.15 -7.20 8.41
C ILE A 128 -7.70 -6.63 9.71
N SER A 129 -8.92 -6.06 9.67
CA SER A 129 -9.58 -5.59 10.87
C SER A 129 -10.07 -6.76 11.72
N THR A 130 -9.79 -6.71 13.02
CA THR A 130 -10.33 -7.63 14.02
C THR A 130 -11.31 -6.94 14.98
N LEU A 131 -11.70 -5.69 14.66
CA LEU A 131 -12.69 -4.95 15.44
C LEU A 131 -14.02 -5.66 15.44
N GLY A 132 -14.72 -5.65 16.57
CA GLY A 132 -16.06 -6.24 16.71
C GLY A 132 -17.20 -5.25 16.44
N GLU A 133 -16.90 -4.01 16.08
CA GLU A 133 -17.86 -2.92 15.88
C GLU A 133 -17.64 -2.25 14.52
N ALA A 134 -18.68 -1.60 14.01
CA ALA A 134 -18.61 -0.82 12.78
C ALA A 134 -17.69 0.40 12.96
N PHE A 135 -17.00 0.77 11.90
CA PHE A 135 -16.10 1.94 11.85
C PHE A 135 -15.98 2.49 10.42
N THR A 136 -15.41 3.69 10.31
CA THR A 136 -15.04 4.26 9.02
C THR A 136 -13.54 4.35 8.86
N VAL A 137 -13.06 4.20 7.62
CA VAL A 137 -11.66 4.47 7.25
C VAL A 137 -11.62 5.88 6.67
N GLU A 138 -10.93 6.79 7.34
CA GLU A 138 -10.78 8.18 6.89
C GLU A 138 -9.74 8.28 5.77
N ASN A 139 -8.64 7.53 5.89
CA ASN A 139 -7.58 7.50 4.89
C ASN A 139 -6.72 6.23 5.02
N GLU A 140 -6.08 5.82 3.92
CA GLU A 140 -5.04 4.80 3.90
C GLU A 140 -3.72 5.41 3.46
N ILE A 141 -2.65 5.14 4.19
CA ILE A 141 -1.29 5.50 3.85
C ILE A 141 -0.64 4.27 3.21
N ALA A 142 -0.43 4.34 1.91
CA ALA A 142 0.33 3.37 1.14
C ALA A 142 1.42 4.12 0.37
N THR A 143 2.67 4.02 0.81
CA THR A 143 3.78 4.71 0.14
C THR A 143 4.65 3.72 -0.61
N PHE A 144 5.26 4.20 -1.70
CA PHE A 144 6.16 3.44 -2.58
C PHE A 144 7.39 4.29 -2.87
N ASN A 145 8.42 4.15 -2.03
CA ASN A 145 9.67 4.90 -2.15
C ASN A 145 10.63 4.17 -3.08
N LEU A 146 10.93 4.77 -4.23
CA LEU A 146 11.79 4.21 -5.26
C LEU A 146 13.27 4.58 -5.08
N GLY A 147 13.58 5.42 -4.09
CA GLY A 147 14.94 5.83 -3.70
C GLY A 147 15.60 6.82 -4.63
N LYS A 148 15.43 6.68 -5.93
CA LYS A 148 15.92 7.60 -6.97
C LYS A 148 14.90 7.75 -8.09
N ASP A 149 15.09 8.73 -8.93
CA ASP A 149 14.25 8.93 -10.11
C ASP A 149 14.29 7.71 -11.04
N ARG A 150 13.12 7.34 -11.55
CA ARG A 150 12.89 6.16 -12.39
C ARG A 150 11.99 6.52 -13.56
N LYS A 151 12.15 5.85 -14.68
CA LYS A 151 11.17 5.90 -15.76
C LYS A 151 10.03 4.95 -15.46
N ALA A 152 8.82 5.38 -15.80
CA ALA A 152 7.60 4.64 -15.56
C ALA A 152 6.63 4.75 -16.74
N PHE A 153 5.81 3.73 -16.90
CA PHE A 153 4.65 3.74 -17.80
C PHE A 153 3.44 4.19 -16.98
N ILE A 154 3.05 5.45 -17.12
CA ILE A 154 2.09 6.13 -16.26
C ILE A 154 0.75 6.28 -16.99
N PRO A 155 -0.31 5.57 -16.58
CA PRO A 155 -1.66 5.78 -17.09
C PRO A 155 -2.32 6.93 -16.32
N TYR A 156 -1.99 8.17 -16.68
CA TYR A 156 -2.60 9.34 -16.06
C TYR A 156 -4.12 9.31 -16.18
N VAL A 157 -4.80 9.79 -15.15
CA VAL A 157 -6.23 10.06 -15.21
C VAL A 157 -6.50 11.15 -16.24
N ARG A 158 -7.71 11.15 -16.78
CA ARG A 158 -8.20 12.00 -17.89
C ARG A 158 -7.62 13.41 -17.86
N LYS A 159 -7.23 13.91 -19.05
CA LYS A 159 -6.73 15.26 -19.26
C LYS A 159 -7.81 16.33 -18.95
N ASN A 160 -7.36 17.52 -18.54
CA ASN A 160 -8.19 18.73 -18.38
C ASN A 160 -9.12 18.78 -17.16
N VAL A 161 -8.80 18.06 -16.09
CA VAL A 161 -9.45 18.22 -14.79
C VAL A 161 -8.62 19.15 -13.90
N LYS A 162 -9.29 19.99 -13.12
CA LYS A 162 -8.66 21.03 -12.31
C LYS A 162 -8.32 20.57 -10.90
N THR A 163 -9.09 19.63 -10.37
CA THR A 163 -8.98 19.16 -8.98
C THR A 163 -8.71 17.67 -8.92
N ILE A 164 -8.19 17.18 -7.78
CA ILE A 164 -8.06 15.74 -7.54
C ILE A 164 -9.44 15.06 -7.51
N GLU A 165 -10.46 15.72 -6.98
CA GLU A 165 -11.79 15.16 -6.88
C GLU A 165 -12.43 14.90 -8.25
N GLU A 166 -12.28 15.81 -9.20
CA GLU A 166 -12.76 15.61 -10.57
C GLU A 166 -12.10 14.39 -11.25
N GLN A 167 -10.91 14.00 -10.82
CA GLN A 167 -10.18 12.86 -11.37
C GLN A 167 -10.78 11.51 -10.94
N PHE A 168 -11.56 11.46 -9.89
CA PHE A 168 -12.23 10.23 -9.46
C PHE A 168 -13.41 9.84 -10.37
N TYR A 169 -13.77 10.72 -11.31
CA TYR A 169 -14.73 10.42 -12.35
C TYR A 169 -14.01 10.21 -13.69
N ASN A 170 -13.75 8.96 -14.04
CA ASN A 170 -12.97 8.59 -15.23
C ASN A 170 -13.38 7.20 -15.76
N THR A 171 -12.89 6.84 -16.95
CA THR A 171 -13.22 5.59 -17.63
C THR A 171 -12.19 4.48 -17.45
N PHE A 172 -11.06 4.74 -16.82
CA PHE A 172 -9.90 3.82 -16.71
C PHE A 172 -9.29 3.39 -18.06
N GLU A 173 -9.62 4.08 -19.16
CA GLU A 173 -9.17 3.81 -20.54
C GLU A 173 -8.23 4.91 -20.99
N ASN A 174 -6.99 4.93 -20.50
CA ASN A 174 -6.02 5.94 -20.87
C ASN A 174 -4.73 5.34 -21.43
N VAL A 175 -4.15 6.06 -22.37
CA VAL A 175 -2.83 5.73 -22.94
C VAL A 175 -1.76 5.94 -21.88
N TYR A 176 -0.85 4.99 -21.77
CA TYR A 176 0.32 5.10 -20.91
C TYR A 176 1.31 6.15 -21.43
N THR A 177 1.77 7.02 -20.55
CA THR A 177 2.87 7.96 -20.83
C THR A 177 4.16 7.38 -20.26
N TYR A 178 5.17 7.21 -21.13
CA TYR A 178 6.50 6.78 -20.69
C TYR A 178 7.38 7.99 -20.40
N GLN A 179 7.73 8.21 -19.15
CA GLN A 179 8.53 9.35 -18.70
C GLN A 179 9.19 9.09 -17.34
N ALA A 180 10.08 9.99 -16.92
CA ALA A 180 10.65 9.98 -15.58
C ALA A 180 9.58 10.37 -14.53
N ILE A 181 9.66 9.82 -13.31
CA ILE A 181 8.76 10.17 -12.20
C ILE A 181 8.98 11.63 -11.78
N SER A 182 10.20 12.15 -11.91
CA SER A 182 10.50 13.58 -11.71
C SER A 182 9.71 14.51 -12.63
N GLU A 183 9.25 14.02 -13.78
CA GLU A 183 8.43 14.73 -14.75
C GLU A 183 6.92 14.51 -14.53
N TRP A 184 6.54 13.96 -13.38
CA TRP A 184 5.14 13.69 -13.05
C TRP A 184 4.30 14.96 -13.20
N LYS A 185 3.20 14.85 -13.94
CA LYS A 185 2.32 15.98 -14.18
C LYS A 185 1.71 16.48 -12.88
N HIS A 186 1.95 17.77 -12.60
CA HIS A 186 1.49 18.39 -11.36
C HIS A 186 -0.01 18.20 -11.12
N GLY A 187 -0.36 17.73 -9.92
CA GLY A 187 -1.76 17.52 -9.52
C GLY A 187 -2.48 16.34 -10.18
N GLN A 188 -1.81 15.58 -11.08
CA GLN A 188 -2.47 14.46 -11.76
C GLN A 188 -2.29 13.13 -11.02
N LEU A 189 -3.38 12.37 -10.95
CA LEU A 189 -3.39 10.99 -10.47
C LEU A 189 -3.04 10.03 -11.62
N SER A 190 -2.47 8.90 -11.26
CA SER A 190 -2.32 7.74 -12.14
C SER A 190 -3.28 6.64 -11.74
N LEU A 191 -3.80 5.96 -12.73
CA LEU A 191 -4.48 4.68 -12.56
C LEU A 191 -3.47 3.57 -12.23
N MET A 192 -3.95 2.38 -12.00
CA MET A 192 -3.16 1.15 -11.93
C MET A 192 -3.57 0.18 -13.03
N PRO A 193 -2.71 -0.76 -13.41
CA PRO A 193 -1.34 -0.99 -12.91
C PRO A 193 -0.35 0.05 -13.41
N LEU A 194 0.70 0.35 -12.63
CA LEU A 194 1.78 1.26 -12.99
C LEU A 194 3.11 0.53 -12.97
N ALA A 195 3.78 0.43 -14.12
CA ALA A 195 5.05 -0.25 -14.26
C ALA A 195 6.22 0.74 -14.25
N ILE A 196 7.27 0.41 -13.49
CA ILE A 196 8.44 1.24 -13.24
C ILE A 196 9.69 0.46 -13.61
N GLU A 197 10.60 1.08 -14.34
CA GLU A 197 11.90 0.52 -14.65
C GLU A 197 12.86 0.64 -13.46
N LEU A 198 13.50 -0.45 -13.15
CA LEU A 198 14.54 -0.56 -12.13
C LEU A 198 15.92 -0.74 -12.76
N ASP A 199 16.94 -0.85 -11.92
CA ASP A 199 18.29 -1.15 -12.39
C ASP A 199 18.38 -2.56 -12.96
N HIS A 200 19.35 -2.79 -13.83
CA HIS A 200 19.68 -4.08 -14.46
C HIS A 200 18.52 -4.68 -15.28
N GLY A 201 17.68 -3.82 -15.88
CA GLY A 201 16.55 -4.23 -16.73
C GLY A 201 15.34 -4.78 -15.98
N LYS A 202 15.38 -4.82 -14.66
CA LYS A 202 14.25 -5.24 -13.82
C LYS A 202 13.11 -4.24 -13.90
N LYS A 203 11.92 -4.69 -13.58
CA LYS A 203 10.71 -3.85 -13.47
C LYS A 203 9.93 -4.19 -12.22
N VAL A 204 9.24 -3.18 -11.69
CA VAL A 204 8.22 -3.39 -10.67
C VAL A 204 6.89 -2.81 -11.16
N CYS A 205 5.84 -3.57 -11.02
CA CYS A 205 4.48 -3.12 -11.30
C CYS A 205 3.72 -2.98 -9.97
N ILE A 206 3.18 -1.80 -9.72
CA ILE A 206 2.32 -1.52 -8.57
C ILE A 206 0.88 -1.75 -8.99
N THR A 207 0.17 -2.59 -8.24
CA THR A 207 -1.24 -2.89 -8.47
C THR A 207 -1.94 -3.26 -7.17
N GLU A 208 -3.20 -3.70 -7.25
CA GLU A 208 -4.00 -4.17 -6.14
C GLU A 208 -4.81 -5.41 -6.53
N ALA A 209 -5.28 -6.14 -5.53
CA ALA A 209 -6.13 -7.31 -5.73
C ALA A 209 -7.15 -7.42 -4.59
N ASP A 210 -8.21 -8.22 -4.80
CA ASP A 210 -9.27 -8.47 -3.81
C ASP A 210 -9.98 -7.17 -3.41
N LEU A 211 -10.35 -6.38 -4.42
CA LEU A 211 -11.00 -5.06 -4.24
C LEU A 211 -12.51 -5.25 -4.03
N GLU A 212 -12.89 -5.50 -2.77
CA GLU A 212 -14.29 -5.67 -2.39
C GLU A 212 -14.73 -4.62 -1.36
N ASN A 213 -15.79 -3.86 -1.69
CA ASN A 213 -16.37 -2.84 -0.80
C ASN A 213 -15.32 -1.88 -0.21
N TYR A 214 -14.39 -1.43 -1.07
CA TYR A 214 -13.33 -0.49 -0.74
C TYR A 214 -12.95 0.30 -2.00
N PRO A 215 -12.54 1.58 -1.91
CA PRO A 215 -12.14 2.35 -3.08
C PRO A 215 -10.86 1.81 -3.69
N GLY A 216 -10.80 1.78 -5.02
CA GLY A 216 -9.57 1.48 -5.76
C GLY A 216 -8.50 2.54 -5.49
N MET A 217 -7.24 2.10 -5.47
CA MET A 217 -6.10 2.96 -5.25
C MET A 217 -5.71 3.71 -6.53
N TYR A 218 -5.57 5.01 -6.45
CA TYR A 218 -4.84 5.81 -7.42
C TYR A 218 -3.42 6.05 -6.91
N LEU A 219 -2.48 6.33 -7.80
CA LEU A 219 -1.12 6.70 -7.43
C LEU A 219 -0.87 8.18 -7.71
N PHE A 220 -0.11 8.81 -6.84
CA PHE A 220 0.23 10.23 -6.90
C PHE A 220 1.68 10.47 -6.50
N CYS A 221 2.39 11.30 -7.26
CA CYS A 221 3.69 11.83 -6.87
C CYS A 221 3.51 13.27 -6.34
N SER A 222 3.62 13.45 -5.03
CA SER A 222 3.37 14.75 -4.40
C SER A 222 4.51 15.76 -4.60
N ASN A 223 5.74 15.28 -4.79
CA ASN A 223 6.94 16.11 -4.90
C ASN A 223 7.84 15.62 -6.04
N PRO A 224 7.36 15.72 -7.31
CA PRO A 224 8.17 15.31 -8.46
C PRO A 224 9.47 16.12 -8.50
N GLY A 225 10.57 15.47 -8.86
CA GLY A 225 11.90 16.06 -8.88
C GLY A 225 12.60 16.18 -7.51
N ILE A 226 11.89 15.99 -6.38
CA ILE A 226 12.48 16.04 -5.03
C ILE A 226 12.58 14.64 -4.43
N LYS A 227 11.50 13.86 -4.53
CA LYS A 227 11.42 12.49 -4.03
C LYS A 227 10.82 11.57 -5.08
N ALA A 228 11.50 10.49 -5.40
CA ALA A 228 10.94 9.40 -6.18
C ALA A 228 10.04 8.53 -5.29
N GLU A 229 8.94 9.09 -4.80
CA GLU A 229 7.98 8.46 -3.92
C GLU A 229 6.57 8.62 -4.47
N LEU A 230 5.88 7.50 -4.65
CA LEU A 230 4.46 7.47 -4.99
C LEU A 230 3.64 7.19 -3.73
N LYS A 231 2.42 7.72 -3.72
CA LYS A 231 1.45 7.55 -2.62
C LYS A 231 0.12 7.07 -3.17
N GLY A 232 -0.52 6.19 -2.42
CA GLY A 232 -1.92 5.83 -2.65
C GLY A 232 -2.84 7.02 -2.36
N VAL A 233 -3.81 7.22 -3.23
CA VAL A 233 -4.90 8.21 -3.09
C VAL A 233 -6.21 7.49 -3.36
N TYR A 234 -7.22 7.77 -2.56
CA TYR A 234 -8.50 7.06 -2.58
C TYR A 234 -9.66 8.05 -2.73
N ALA A 235 -10.65 7.67 -3.55
CA ALA A 235 -11.87 8.46 -3.66
C ALA A 235 -12.64 8.41 -2.34
N PRO A 236 -13.07 9.55 -1.78
CA PRO A 236 -13.95 9.56 -0.62
C PRO A 236 -15.29 8.89 -0.92
N TYR A 237 -15.90 8.31 0.12
CA TYR A 237 -17.15 7.55 0.02
C TYR A 237 -18.30 8.40 -0.55
N PRO A 238 -19.11 7.88 -1.48
CA PRO A 238 -20.26 8.61 -2.02
C PRO A 238 -21.30 8.92 -0.92
N LYS A 239 -21.74 10.18 -0.86
CA LYS A 239 -22.81 10.63 0.04
C LYS A 239 -24.10 10.86 -0.71
N VAL A 240 -24.03 11.57 -1.85
CA VAL A 240 -25.15 11.83 -2.72
C VAL A 240 -24.77 11.39 -4.14
N GLU A 241 -25.58 10.55 -4.72
CA GLU A 241 -25.40 10.03 -6.07
C GLU A 241 -26.60 10.31 -6.94
N LYS A 242 -26.37 10.51 -8.21
CA LYS A 242 -27.40 10.71 -9.24
C LYS A 242 -27.09 9.88 -10.46
N GLN A 243 -28.10 9.24 -11.02
CA GLN A 243 -27.98 8.63 -12.32
C GLN A 243 -27.72 9.71 -13.39
N GLY A 244 -26.72 9.46 -14.26
CA GLY A 244 -26.28 10.45 -15.25
C GLY A 244 -25.11 9.93 -16.07
N GLY A 245 -24.22 10.84 -16.48
CA GLY A 245 -23.05 10.51 -17.26
C GLY A 245 -23.37 10.19 -18.73
N HIS A 246 -22.47 9.45 -19.41
CA HIS A 246 -22.65 9.08 -20.80
C HIS A 246 -23.90 8.20 -20.97
N ILE A 247 -24.81 8.61 -21.86
CA ILE A 247 -26.11 7.93 -22.12
C ILE A 247 -26.91 7.59 -20.86
N ASN A 248 -26.76 8.35 -19.78
CA ASN A 248 -27.44 8.16 -18.51
C ASN A 248 -27.23 6.77 -17.86
N SER A 249 -26.06 6.15 -18.11
CA SER A 249 -25.75 4.78 -17.69
C SER A 249 -24.83 4.72 -16.46
N GLN A 250 -24.47 5.86 -15.87
CA GLN A 250 -23.50 5.94 -14.80
C GLN A 250 -24.12 6.53 -13.54
N MET A 251 -23.59 6.17 -12.37
CA MET A 251 -23.87 6.88 -11.11
C MET A 251 -22.82 7.97 -10.93
N VAL A 252 -23.25 9.21 -10.95
CA VAL A 252 -22.40 10.40 -10.75
C VAL A 252 -22.47 10.79 -9.28
N VAL A 253 -21.33 10.83 -8.61
CA VAL A 253 -21.23 11.26 -7.22
C VAL A 253 -21.29 12.79 -7.17
N LEU A 254 -22.29 13.35 -6.49
CA LEU A 254 -22.50 14.80 -6.33
C LEU A 254 -21.87 15.31 -5.04
N GLU A 255 -21.94 14.54 -3.97
CA GLU A 255 -21.35 14.85 -2.66
C GLU A 255 -20.63 13.63 -2.12
N ARG A 256 -19.56 13.88 -1.38
CA ARG A 256 -18.73 12.83 -0.76
C ARG A 256 -18.69 13.00 0.75
N GLU A 257 -18.51 11.88 1.45
CA GLU A 257 -18.28 11.84 2.88
C GLU A 257 -16.79 12.16 3.21
N PRO A 258 -16.45 12.54 4.45
CA PRO A 258 -15.08 12.81 4.86
C PRO A 258 -14.26 11.54 5.17
N TYR A 259 -14.69 10.38 4.69
CA TYR A 259 -14.03 9.09 4.84
C TYR A 259 -14.09 8.32 3.52
N ILE A 260 -13.22 7.32 3.36
CA ILE A 260 -13.09 6.56 2.12
C ILE A 260 -13.87 5.23 2.13
N ALA A 261 -14.15 4.66 3.31
CA ALA A 261 -14.91 3.41 3.41
C ALA A 261 -15.67 3.29 4.73
N LYS A 262 -16.80 2.55 4.69
CA LYS A 262 -17.54 2.04 5.86
C LYS A 262 -17.23 0.56 6.03
N CYS A 263 -17.02 0.12 7.26
CA CYS A 263 -16.70 -1.26 7.60
C CYS A 263 -17.58 -1.72 8.75
N GLU A 264 -18.13 -2.93 8.64
CA GLU A 264 -19.03 -3.53 9.64
C GLU A 264 -18.27 -4.27 10.76
N GLY A 265 -16.96 -4.01 10.91
CA GLY A 265 -16.11 -4.64 11.92
C GLY A 265 -14.99 -5.47 11.28
N LYS A 266 -15.03 -6.81 11.44
CA LYS A 266 -14.04 -7.68 10.83
C LYS A 266 -14.05 -7.54 9.31
N LYS A 267 -12.89 -7.23 8.72
CA LYS A 267 -12.74 -7.02 7.28
C LYS A 267 -11.33 -7.31 6.83
N ASP A 268 -11.20 -8.06 5.76
CA ASP A 268 -9.99 -8.14 4.97
C ASP A 268 -9.97 -6.97 3.99
N PHE A 269 -8.91 -6.17 4.03
CA PHE A 269 -8.72 -5.05 3.09
C PHE A 269 -8.05 -5.54 1.82
N PRO A 270 -8.14 -4.79 0.71
CA PRO A 270 -7.47 -5.15 -0.53
C PRO A 270 -5.97 -5.34 -0.36
N TRP A 271 -5.42 -6.25 -1.16
CA TRP A 271 -3.98 -6.41 -1.27
C TRP A 271 -3.34 -5.24 -2.01
N ARG A 272 -2.24 -4.73 -1.48
CA ARG A 272 -1.32 -3.86 -2.19
C ARG A 272 -0.19 -4.73 -2.72
N VAL A 273 -0.02 -4.73 -4.04
CA VAL A 273 0.78 -5.74 -4.74
C VAL A 273 1.93 -5.08 -5.49
N LEU A 274 3.11 -5.64 -5.34
CA LEU A 274 4.31 -5.34 -6.12
C LEU A 274 4.65 -6.58 -6.94
N VAL A 275 4.41 -6.57 -8.24
CA VAL A 275 4.90 -7.60 -9.15
C VAL A 275 6.30 -7.21 -9.58
N VAL A 276 7.28 -8.07 -9.38
CA VAL A 276 8.69 -7.83 -9.71
C VAL A 276 9.13 -8.78 -10.79
N SER A 277 9.78 -8.25 -11.81
CA SER A 277 10.20 -9.01 -12.98
C SER A 277 11.65 -8.68 -13.36
N SER A 278 12.39 -9.68 -13.75
CA SER A 278 13.74 -9.53 -14.35
C SER A 278 13.69 -9.34 -15.86
N GLU A 279 12.58 -9.70 -16.52
CA GLU A 279 12.39 -9.65 -17.96
C GLU A 279 10.97 -9.21 -18.30
N ASP A 280 10.79 -8.46 -19.39
CA ASP A 280 9.48 -7.90 -19.81
C ASP A 280 8.41 -8.98 -20.01
N ARG A 281 8.80 -10.13 -20.56
CA ARG A 281 7.88 -11.25 -20.79
C ARG A 281 7.25 -11.80 -19.51
N GLN A 282 7.93 -11.67 -18.37
CA GLN A 282 7.41 -12.15 -17.09
C GLN A 282 6.22 -11.29 -16.62
N LEU A 283 6.26 -9.96 -16.84
CA LEU A 283 5.14 -9.09 -16.51
C LEU A 283 3.85 -9.48 -17.24
N ALA A 284 3.95 -10.00 -18.46
CA ALA A 284 2.80 -10.44 -19.23
C ALA A 284 2.28 -11.83 -18.83
N ASN A 285 3.05 -12.61 -18.07
CA ASN A 285 2.74 -13.99 -17.72
C ASN A 285 2.46 -14.20 -16.22
N ASN A 286 2.70 -13.19 -15.42
CA ASN A 286 2.44 -13.20 -13.97
C ASN A 286 0.99 -12.84 -13.66
#